data_42be9fd5287363e48e73823c51f520a0
#
_entry.id   42be9fd5287363e48e73823c51f520a0
#
_cell.length_a   1.000
_cell.length_b   1.000
_cell.length_c   1.000
_cell.angle_alpha   90.00
_cell.angle_beta   90.00
_cell.angle_gamma   90.00
#
_symmetry.space_group_name_H-M   'P 1'
#
loop_
_entity.id
_entity.type
_entity.pdbx_description
1 polymer ?
#
loop_
_entity_poly.entity_id
_entity_poly.type
_entity_poly.pdbx_seq_one_letter_code
_entity_poly.pdbx_strand_id
1 'polypeptide(L)'
;MRNRTINKTAVLALLFSAVVSSVVISAPWASPEYLKKASIYQIVLRNFTRDGNFASATKMLPHIKDAGMSVVYLTPFVQMDCDMREGGWSERQKKSGYNSPKNPYRISDYGKIDPEYGNDDDFAAFNKCAHELGLKVYMDLVYLHCGPNNVIKDKFEDGFQRNADGSIRETIWHFPYVNFKSPRVRKYLIDSMLHWISLGCDGFRCDVGDNVPIDFWVEAVTKCREVKKDLVMINEGIKEEWLEKAFDACYAWPYSFTIRHFIQPKNGKMYIKSEKIDEQMAYVRNYEKKLPKNALLMTFMDNHDTAADDGDNRFDRTLPVEAGNAGFVLNFLRRGIPLVFNGNEIADTSRNSFFAPVEHIARAAKTVDWARIVQPEGQMRLELIRKLAKMRREDEVFYDGSMQWITEGEKEGIISFIRESGNRRVLVAANISSKMVEFSPKDIAIPSATDAMLSQNATKRDGTIQLGPWGYIVQEL
;
A
#
# COMPACT_ATOMS: atom_id res chain seq x y z
N MET A 1 -82.19 -18.57 -43.26
CA MET A 1 -82.10 -17.25 -43.90
C MET A 1 -81.21 -16.30 -43.02
N ARG A 2 -80.34 -15.62 -43.69
CA ARG A 2 -79.42 -14.56 -43.21
C ARG A 2 -78.19 -14.99 -42.37
N ASN A 3 -77.12 -15.15 -43.13
CA ASN A 3 -75.74 -15.08 -42.69
C ASN A 3 -75.43 -13.78 -41.98
N ARG A 4 -74.64 -13.85 -40.88
CA ARG A 4 -73.89 -12.75 -40.38
C ARG A 4 -72.40 -13.17 -40.32
N THR A 5 -71.63 -12.53 -41.18
CA THR A 5 -70.16 -12.53 -41.24
C THR A 5 -69.62 -11.82 -40.08
N ILE A 6 -68.73 -12.49 -39.34
CA ILE A 6 -67.95 -11.83 -38.22
C ILE A 6 -66.56 -11.51 -38.77
N ASN A 7 -66.26 -10.21 -38.81
CA ASN A 7 -64.94 -9.70 -39.15
C ASN A 7 -63.95 -10.03 -38.01
N LYS A 8 -62.91 -10.70 -38.34
CA LYS A 8 -61.77 -10.93 -37.45
C LYS A 8 -60.76 -9.79 -37.65
N THR A 9 -60.74 -8.83 -36.76
CA THR A 9 -59.63 -7.84 -36.64
C THR A 9 -58.50 -8.47 -35.90
N ALA A 10 -57.37 -8.70 -36.56
CA ALA A 10 -56.16 -9.17 -35.96
C ALA A 10 -55.50 -8.04 -35.16
N VAL A 11 -55.38 -8.22 -33.85
CA VAL A 11 -54.57 -7.36 -32.96
C VAL A 11 -53.14 -7.91 -32.96
N LEU A 12 -52.24 -7.17 -33.61
CA LEU A 12 -50.82 -7.45 -33.61
C LEU A 12 -50.22 -6.93 -32.30
N ALA A 13 -49.98 -7.77 -31.30
CA ALA A 13 -49.28 -7.42 -30.08
C ALA A 13 -47.77 -7.44 -30.35
N LEU A 14 -47.17 -6.28 -30.44
CA LEU A 14 -45.71 -6.09 -30.42
C LEU A 14 -45.18 -6.39 -29.01
N LEU A 15 -44.59 -7.55 -28.81
CA LEU A 15 -43.79 -7.89 -27.65
C LEU A 15 -42.44 -7.19 -27.79
N PHE A 16 -42.28 -6.08 -27.09
CA PHE A 16 -40.96 -5.50 -26.79
C PHE A 16 -40.28 -6.40 -25.76
N SER A 17 -39.39 -7.29 -26.21
CA SER A 17 -38.43 -7.97 -25.33
C SER A 17 -37.42 -6.95 -24.88
N ALA A 18 -37.58 -6.40 -23.66
CA ALA A 18 -36.53 -5.73 -22.97
C ALA A 18 -35.45 -6.78 -22.62
N VAL A 19 -34.35 -6.78 -23.37
CA VAL A 19 -33.15 -7.49 -23.00
C VAL A 19 -32.57 -6.73 -21.80
N VAL A 20 -32.99 -7.15 -20.61
CA VAL A 20 -32.26 -6.80 -19.39
C VAL A 20 -30.96 -7.58 -19.48
N SER A 21 -29.88 -6.91 -19.91
CA SER A 21 -28.53 -7.42 -19.75
C SER A 21 -28.31 -7.56 -18.25
N SER A 22 -28.57 -8.75 -17.71
CA SER A 22 -28.08 -9.14 -16.41
C SER A 22 -26.56 -9.03 -16.47
N VAL A 23 -26.02 -8.00 -15.84
CA VAL A 23 -24.60 -7.95 -15.53
C VAL A 23 -24.32 -9.22 -14.73
N VAL A 24 -23.73 -10.20 -15.37
CA VAL A 24 -23.16 -11.36 -14.69
C VAL A 24 -22.07 -10.78 -13.80
N ILE A 25 -22.40 -10.61 -12.53
CA ILE A 25 -21.38 -10.37 -11.50
C ILE A 25 -20.58 -11.68 -11.51
N SER A 26 -19.44 -11.66 -12.20
CA SER A 26 -18.51 -12.77 -12.17
C SER A 26 -18.16 -13.04 -10.70
N ALA A 27 -18.08 -14.33 -10.33
CA ALA A 27 -17.58 -14.72 -9.01
C ALA A 27 -16.30 -13.94 -8.71
N PRO A 28 -16.08 -13.53 -7.45
CA PRO A 28 -14.86 -12.81 -7.08
C PRO A 28 -13.67 -13.66 -7.55
N TRP A 29 -12.81 -13.09 -8.39
CA TRP A 29 -11.59 -13.76 -8.82
C TRP A 29 -10.71 -14.01 -7.61
N ALA A 30 -10.06 -15.16 -7.59
CA ALA A 30 -9.08 -15.46 -6.57
C ALA A 30 -7.85 -14.57 -6.79
N SER A 31 -7.40 -13.89 -5.74
CA SER A 31 -6.12 -13.20 -5.74
C SER A 31 -4.98 -14.18 -6.03
N PRO A 32 -3.94 -13.76 -6.75
CA PRO A 32 -2.80 -14.62 -7.02
C PRO A 32 -2.19 -15.19 -5.74
N GLU A 33 -1.95 -16.49 -5.72
CA GLU A 33 -1.50 -17.22 -4.51
C GLU A 33 -0.19 -16.67 -3.92
N TYR A 34 0.72 -16.18 -4.78
CA TYR A 34 1.98 -15.59 -4.32
C TYR A 34 1.77 -14.38 -3.40
N LEU A 35 0.63 -13.70 -3.50
CA LEU A 35 0.35 -12.47 -2.73
C LEU A 35 0.29 -12.73 -1.22
N LYS A 36 -0.14 -13.92 -0.80
CA LYS A 36 -0.13 -14.33 0.62
C LYS A 36 1.30 -14.35 1.19
N LYS A 37 2.28 -14.72 0.36
CA LYS A 37 3.71 -14.81 0.73
C LYS A 37 4.47 -13.51 0.46
N ALA A 38 3.83 -12.52 -0.17
CA ALA A 38 4.49 -11.31 -0.63
C ALA A 38 4.99 -10.43 0.53
N SER A 39 6.14 -9.81 0.26
CA SER A 39 6.69 -8.69 1.02
C SER A 39 7.01 -7.60 0.00
N ILE A 40 6.48 -6.39 0.22
CA ILE A 40 6.57 -5.28 -0.73
C ILE A 40 7.68 -4.33 -0.33
N TYR A 41 8.50 -3.90 -1.29
CA TYR A 41 9.46 -2.81 -1.15
C TYR A 41 8.96 -1.59 -1.91
N GLN A 42 8.66 -0.50 -1.21
CA GLN A 42 8.20 0.74 -1.82
C GLN A 42 9.37 1.63 -2.20
N ILE A 43 9.40 2.09 -3.45
CA ILE A 43 10.41 3.01 -3.99
C ILE A 43 9.77 4.35 -4.32
N VAL A 44 10.33 5.43 -3.79
CA VAL A 44 10.18 6.79 -4.31
C VAL A 44 11.39 7.07 -5.17
N LEU A 45 11.29 6.95 -6.50
CA LEU A 45 12.43 7.02 -7.42
C LEU A 45 13.33 8.22 -7.14
N ARG A 46 12.73 9.42 -7.00
CA ARG A 46 13.42 10.67 -6.75
C ARG A 46 14.36 10.64 -5.53
N ASN A 47 14.02 9.86 -4.50
CA ASN A 47 14.77 9.78 -3.24
C ASN A 47 15.55 8.47 -3.07
N PHE A 48 15.37 7.51 -3.98
CA PHE A 48 15.92 6.16 -3.81
C PHE A 48 17.43 6.13 -4.06
N THR A 49 17.86 6.77 -5.13
CA THR A 49 19.28 6.88 -5.49
C THR A 49 19.63 8.34 -5.78
N ARG A 50 20.92 8.63 -5.87
CA ARG A 50 21.40 9.98 -6.17
C ARG A 50 20.86 10.51 -7.48
N ASP A 51 20.74 9.66 -8.51
CA ASP A 51 20.30 10.06 -9.84
C ASP A 51 18.76 10.07 -9.95
N GLY A 52 18.05 9.44 -9.03
CA GLY A 52 16.59 9.46 -8.89
C GLY A 52 15.82 8.92 -10.10
N ASN A 53 16.37 7.98 -10.87
CA ASN A 53 15.80 7.48 -12.12
C ASN A 53 15.81 5.93 -12.21
N PHE A 54 15.15 5.37 -13.23
CA PHE A 54 15.08 3.93 -13.46
C PHE A 54 16.44 3.28 -13.62
N ALA A 55 17.34 3.87 -14.40
CA ALA A 55 18.65 3.28 -14.67
C ALA A 55 19.48 3.08 -13.39
N SER A 56 19.41 4.01 -12.45
CA SER A 56 20.09 3.90 -11.16
C SER A 56 19.34 2.99 -10.18
N ALA A 57 17.99 3.01 -10.18
CA ALA A 57 17.18 2.15 -9.36
C ALA A 57 17.33 0.66 -9.74
N THR A 58 17.47 0.34 -11.04
CA THR A 58 17.71 -1.01 -11.54
C THR A 58 18.92 -1.66 -10.89
N LYS A 59 19.99 -0.91 -10.65
CA LYS A 59 21.22 -1.39 -10.00
C LYS A 59 21.01 -1.83 -8.55
N MET A 60 19.94 -1.36 -7.91
CA MET A 60 19.59 -1.67 -6.52
C MET A 60 18.62 -2.84 -6.38
N LEU A 61 18.06 -3.37 -7.47
CA LEU A 61 17.14 -4.52 -7.42
C LEU A 61 17.76 -5.77 -6.77
N PRO A 62 19.04 -6.11 -6.99
CA PRO A 62 19.67 -7.23 -6.28
C PRO A 62 19.66 -7.06 -4.75
N HIS A 63 19.89 -5.84 -4.23
CA HIS A 63 19.79 -5.54 -2.80
C HIS A 63 18.37 -5.77 -2.26
N ILE A 64 17.36 -5.28 -2.97
CA ILE A 64 15.95 -5.46 -2.60
C ILE A 64 15.61 -6.96 -2.55
N LYS A 65 16.05 -7.72 -3.54
CA LYS A 65 15.87 -9.18 -3.56
C LYS A 65 16.57 -9.86 -2.38
N ASP A 66 17.80 -9.47 -2.09
CA ASP A 66 18.60 -10.00 -1.00
C ASP A 66 18.00 -9.65 0.38
N ALA A 67 17.36 -8.49 0.52
CA ALA A 67 16.57 -8.15 1.70
C ALA A 67 15.31 -9.04 1.89
N GLY A 68 15.02 -9.94 0.93
CA GLY A 68 13.93 -10.92 1.00
C GLY A 68 12.60 -10.44 0.43
N MET A 69 12.57 -9.28 -0.24
CA MET A 69 11.37 -8.77 -0.87
C MET A 69 10.99 -9.57 -2.12
N SER A 70 9.71 -9.59 -2.44
CA SER A 70 9.17 -10.29 -3.62
C SER A 70 8.44 -9.35 -4.58
N VAL A 71 8.14 -8.14 -4.14
CA VAL A 71 7.45 -7.12 -4.93
C VAL A 71 8.16 -5.79 -4.76
N VAL A 72 8.37 -5.07 -5.86
CA VAL A 72 8.75 -3.65 -5.87
C VAL A 72 7.51 -2.83 -6.20
N TYR A 73 7.18 -1.86 -5.38
CA TYR A 73 6.10 -0.91 -5.60
C TYR A 73 6.68 0.48 -5.83
N LEU A 74 6.44 1.06 -7.00
CA LEU A 74 6.91 2.38 -7.43
C LEU A 74 5.83 3.42 -7.17
N THR A 75 6.15 4.51 -6.44
CA THR A 75 5.29 5.69 -6.39
C THR A 75 5.16 6.32 -7.78
N PRO A 76 4.22 7.27 -8.02
CA PRO A 76 3.96 7.75 -9.37
C PRO A 76 5.22 8.27 -10.05
N PHE A 77 5.43 7.84 -11.27
CA PHE A 77 6.56 8.23 -12.14
C PHE A 77 6.09 8.73 -13.52
N VAL A 78 4.76 8.77 -13.71
CA VAL A 78 4.17 9.29 -14.94
C VAL A 78 4.32 10.81 -15.01
N GLN A 79 4.16 11.38 -16.20
CA GLN A 79 4.47 12.78 -16.49
C GLN A 79 3.71 13.72 -15.57
N MET A 80 4.47 14.55 -14.84
CA MET A 80 3.96 15.52 -13.88
C MET A 80 3.54 16.82 -14.57
N ASP A 81 2.59 17.52 -13.96
CA ASP A 81 2.20 18.88 -14.38
C ASP A 81 3.27 19.90 -13.96
N CYS A 82 3.64 20.76 -14.88
CA CYS A 82 4.67 21.80 -14.69
C CYS A 82 4.08 23.21 -14.53
N ASP A 83 2.81 23.36 -14.22
CA ASP A 83 2.19 24.67 -13.99
C ASP A 83 2.74 25.34 -12.74
N MET A 84 3.39 26.49 -12.91
CA MET A 84 4.00 27.26 -11.83
C MET A 84 3.01 28.06 -10.99
N ARG A 85 1.73 28.10 -11.36
CA ARG A 85 0.72 28.81 -10.59
C ARG A 85 0.42 28.07 -9.28
N GLU A 86 0.83 28.67 -8.17
CA GLU A 86 0.69 28.08 -6.83
C GLU A 86 -0.76 27.83 -6.40
N GLY A 87 -1.75 28.51 -7.03
CA GLY A 87 -3.17 28.27 -6.81
C GLY A 87 -3.59 26.81 -7.09
N GLY A 88 -2.87 26.13 -8.02
CA GLY A 88 -3.06 24.70 -8.34
C GLY A 88 -2.09 23.76 -7.59
N TRP A 89 -1.44 24.21 -6.53
CA TRP A 89 -0.56 23.39 -5.71
C TRP A 89 -1.24 23.01 -4.39
N SER A 90 -0.96 21.80 -3.92
CA SER A 90 -1.43 21.38 -2.60
C SER A 90 -0.78 22.21 -1.48
N GLU A 91 -1.47 22.36 -0.34
CA GLU A 91 -0.91 23.04 0.83
C GLU A 91 0.38 22.38 1.32
N ARG A 92 0.50 21.07 1.17
CA ARG A 92 1.69 20.30 1.48
C ARG A 92 2.85 20.70 0.56
N GLN A 93 2.60 20.88 -0.73
CA GLN A 93 3.59 21.32 -1.71
C GLN A 93 4.07 22.75 -1.41
N LYS A 94 3.16 23.70 -1.13
CA LYS A 94 3.49 25.08 -0.76
C LYS A 94 4.34 25.15 0.50
N LYS A 95 3.98 24.38 1.53
CA LYS A 95 4.71 24.31 2.81
C LYS A 95 6.08 23.67 2.70
N SER A 96 6.37 22.94 1.63
CA SER A 96 7.69 22.32 1.42
C SER A 96 8.83 23.34 1.25
N GLY A 97 8.49 24.57 0.87
CA GLY A 97 9.47 25.63 0.60
C GLY A 97 10.23 25.49 -0.72
N TYR A 98 9.93 24.47 -1.52
CA TYR A 98 10.50 24.31 -2.85
C TYR A 98 9.61 25.02 -3.89
N ASN A 99 10.18 25.94 -4.63
CA ASN A 99 9.51 26.57 -5.75
C ASN A 99 9.55 25.63 -6.98
N SER A 100 8.92 24.45 -6.84
CA SER A 100 8.87 23.41 -7.87
C SER A 100 7.43 23.01 -8.16
N PRO A 101 7.00 23.04 -9.43
CA PRO A 101 5.67 22.61 -9.82
C PRO A 101 5.54 21.09 -9.79
N LYS A 102 6.66 20.36 -9.87
CA LYS A 102 6.68 18.91 -10.04
C LYS A 102 6.28 18.18 -8.75
N ASN A 103 5.08 17.65 -8.78
CA ASN A 103 4.51 16.81 -7.74
C ASN A 103 4.07 15.48 -8.38
N PRO A 104 4.58 14.32 -7.95
CA PRO A 104 4.25 13.02 -8.54
C PRO A 104 2.76 12.69 -8.55
N TYR A 105 1.97 13.30 -7.66
CA TYR A 105 0.52 13.15 -7.58
C TYR A 105 -0.26 14.20 -8.39
N ARG A 106 0.42 15.02 -9.19
CA ARG A 106 -0.16 16.05 -10.04
C ARG A 106 0.14 15.73 -11.52
N ILE A 107 -0.60 14.74 -12.03
CA ILE A 107 -0.35 14.10 -13.32
C ILE A 107 -0.76 14.99 -14.49
N SER A 108 0.07 15.10 -15.52
CA SER A 108 -0.25 15.75 -16.80
C SER A 108 -0.55 14.76 -17.93
N ASP A 109 0.08 13.58 -17.95
CA ASP A 109 -0.21 12.51 -18.93
C ASP A 109 -0.06 11.14 -18.26
N TYR A 110 -1.13 10.34 -18.27
CA TYR A 110 -1.13 9.00 -17.66
C TYR A 110 -0.43 7.92 -18.50
N GLY A 111 -0.16 8.19 -19.76
CA GLY A 111 0.47 7.26 -20.71
C GLY A 111 1.93 7.59 -21.02
N LYS A 112 2.58 8.48 -20.24
CA LYS A 112 3.98 8.85 -20.44
C LYS A 112 4.75 8.87 -19.14
N ILE A 113 6.01 8.49 -19.19
CA ILE A 113 6.94 8.64 -18.08
C ILE A 113 7.42 10.09 -18.01
N ASP A 114 7.57 10.64 -16.80
CA ASP A 114 8.22 11.94 -16.62
C ASP A 114 9.71 11.83 -17.03
N PRO A 115 10.21 12.71 -17.88
CA PRO A 115 11.61 12.67 -18.33
C PRO A 115 12.65 12.70 -17.21
N GLU A 116 12.27 13.12 -16.00
CA GLU A 116 13.11 13.06 -14.81
C GLU A 116 13.49 11.61 -14.45
N TYR A 117 12.61 10.64 -14.73
CA TYR A 117 12.78 9.24 -14.37
C TYR A 117 13.30 8.36 -15.51
N GLY A 118 13.20 8.80 -16.76
CA GLY A 118 13.57 8.05 -17.96
C GLY A 118 12.45 7.99 -18.99
N ASN A 119 12.32 6.85 -19.64
CA ASN A 119 11.33 6.60 -20.70
C ASN A 119 10.79 5.15 -20.62
N ASP A 120 9.93 4.77 -21.59
CA ASP A 120 9.31 3.44 -21.64
C ASP A 120 10.34 2.31 -21.74
N ASP A 121 11.43 2.48 -22.47
CA ASP A 121 12.49 1.49 -22.58
C ASP A 121 13.23 1.30 -21.24
N ASP A 122 13.46 2.39 -20.50
CA ASP A 122 14.07 2.33 -19.16
C ASP A 122 13.17 1.58 -18.17
N PHE A 123 11.84 1.81 -18.21
CA PHE A 123 10.89 1.09 -17.36
C PHE A 123 10.76 -0.38 -17.76
N ALA A 124 10.71 -0.68 -19.06
CA ALA A 124 10.71 -2.07 -19.55
C ALA A 124 11.98 -2.82 -19.13
N ALA A 125 13.15 -2.16 -19.21
CA ALA A 125 14.42 -2.73 -18.75
C ALA A 125 14.44 -2.96 -17.22
N PHE A 126 13.89 -2.03 -16.44
CA PHE A 126 13.72 -2.19 -15.00
C PHE A 126 12.84 -3.40 -14.67
N ASN A 127 11.67 -3.53 -15.33
CA ASN A 127 10.76 -4.66 -15.15
C ASN A 127 11.42 -5.99 -15.53
N LYS A 128 12.12 -6.02 -16.67
CA LYS A 128 12.85 -7.22 -17.10
C LYS A 128 13.87 -7.65 -16.05
N CYS A 129 14.70 -6.74 -15.56
CA CYS A 129 15.69 -7.03 -14.52
C CYS A 129 15.03 -7.50 -13.22
N ALA A 130 13.91 -6.86 -12.79
CA ALA A 130 13.14 -7.29 -11.64
C ALA A 130 12.62 -8.72 -11.81
N HIS A 131 12.05 -9.06 -12.96
CA HIS A 131 11.54 -10.40 -13.26
C HIS A 131 12.65 -11.46 -13.30
N GLU A 132 13.83 -11.15 -13.85
CA GLU A 132 14.99 -12.04 -13.83
C GLU A 132 15.44 -12.37 -12.40
N LEU A 133 15.25 -11.44 -11.46
CA LEU A 133 15.49 -11.66 -10.02
C LEU A 133 14.29 -12.32 -9.30
N GLY A 134 13.18 -12.60 -10.00
CA GLY A 134 11.95 -13.14 -9.42
C GLY A 134 11.22 -12.13 -8.55
N LEU A 135 11.33 -10.83 -8.84
CA LEU A 135 10.55 -9.75 -8.26
C LEU A 135 9.35 -9.41 -9.16
N LYS A 136 8.21 -9.08 -8.56
CA LYS A 136 7.08 -8.46 -9.24
C LYS A 136 7.20 -6.95 -9.14
N VAL A 137 6.61 -6.21 -10.11
CA VAL A 137 6.65 -4.75 -10.13
C VAL A 137 5.24 -4.19 -10.15
N TYR A 138 4.91 -3.36 -9.15
CA TYR A 138 3.66 -2.61 -9.07
C TYR A 138 3.94 -1.12 -9.22
N MET A 139 2.97 -0.40 -9.77
CA MET A 139 3.03 1.06 -9.87
C MET A 139 1.80 1.73 -9.25
N ASP A 140 1.94 3.02 -8.96
CA ASP A 140 0.88 3.86 -8.42
C ASP A 140 0.02 4.47 -9.52
N LEU A 141 -1.30 4.32 -9.42
CA LEU A 141 -2.29 4.95 -10.31
C LEU A 141 -3.02 6.07 -9.59
N VAL A 142 -2.86 7.30 -10.06
CA VAL A 142 -3.48 8.51 -9.49
C VAL A 142 -4.65 8.93 -10.38
N TYR A 143 -5.77 8.22 -10.32
CA TYR A 143 -6.88 8.43 -11.26
C TYR A 143 -8.00 9.33 -10.75
N LEU A 144 -8.13 9.53 -9.43
CA LEU A 144 -9.17 10.39 -8.87
C LEU A 144 -9.07 11.82 -9.39
N HIS A 145 -7.84 12.31 -9.52
CA HIS A 145 -7.51 13.70 -9.84
C HIS A 145 -6.26 13.78 -10.72
N CYS A 146 -5.97 14.98 -11.21
CA CYS A 146 -4.81 15.23 -12.05
C CYS A 146 -4.34 16.69 -11.95
N GLY A 147 -3.29 17.03 -12.67
CA GLY A 147 -2.88 18.43 -12.84
C GLY A 147 -3.83 19.22 -13.75
N PRO A 148 -3.87 20.56 -13.61
CA PRO A 148 -4.75 21.42 -14.42
C PRO A 148 -4.45 21.42 -15.91
N ASN A 149 -3.24 21.03 -16.30
CA ASN A 149 -2.81 20.89 -17.71
C ASN A 149 -2.74 19.43 -18.16
N ASN A 150 -3.50 18.53 -17.53
CA ASN A 150 -3.59 17.16 -17.96
C ASN A 150 -4.16 17.07 -19.37
N VAL A 151 -3.59 16.19 -20.20
CA VAL A 151 -4.00 15.99 -21.61
C VAL A 151 -5.48 15.62 -21.77
N ILE A 152 -6.13 15.12 -20.75
CA ILE A 152 -7.58 14.86 -20.72
C ILE A 152 -8.36 16.14 -21.03
N LYS A 153 -7.91 17.30 -20.55
CA LYS A 153 -8.53 18.60 -20.78
C LYS A 153 -8.66 18.94 -22.28
N ASP A 154 -7.60 18.63 -23.04
CA ASP A 154 -7.54 18.96 -24.47
C ASP A 154 -8.11 17.86 -25.36
N LYS A 155 -8.01 16.61 -24.91
CA LYS A 155 -8.54 15.44 -25.63
C LYS A 155 -10.04 15.29 -25.52
N PHE A 156 -10.64 15.71 -24.39
CA PHE A 156 -12.05 15.47 -24.07
C PHE A 156 -12.71 16.71 -23.48
N GLU A 157 -13.73 17.23 -24.13
CA GLU A 157 -14.54 18.38 -23.64
C GLU A 157 -15.14 18.12 -22.25
N ASP A 158 -15.53 16.87 -21.98
CA ASP A 158 -16.08 16.36 -20.73
C ASP A 158 -15.03 15.69 -19.82
N GLY A 159 -13.74 16.02 -19.96
CA GLY A 159 -12.63 15.35 -19.28
C GLY A 159 -12.63 15.54 -17.76
N PHE A 160 -13.05 16.72 -17.30
CA PHE A 160 -13.08 17.06 -15.88
C PHE A 160 -14.51 17.19 -15.35
N GLN A 161 -14.67 16.89 -14.05
CA GLN A 161 -15.93 17.20 -13.38
C GLN A 161 -16.12 18.72 -13.26
N ARG A 162 -17.38 19.17 -13.35
CA ARG A 162 -17.75 20.58 -13.22
C ARG A 162 -18.74 20.80 -12.09
N ASN A 163 -18.65 21.96 -11.49
CA ASN A 163 -19.62 22.49 -10.55
C ASN A 163 -20.88 22.98 -11.29
N ALA A 164 -21.96 23.34 -10.57
CA ALA A 164 -23.19 23.82 -11.14
C ALA A 164 -23.04 25.15 -11.93
N ASP A 165 -22.03 25.97 -11.59
CA ASP A 165 -21.68 27.22 -12.27
C ASP A 165 -20.78 27.01 -13.51
N GLY A 166 -20.46 25.76 -13.86
CA GLY A 166 -19.59 25.41 -14.99
C GLY A 166 -18.10 25.44 -14.69
N SER A 167 -17.66 25.90 -13.53
CA SER A 167 -16.26 25.85 -13.12
C SER A 167 -15.77 24.41 -12.95
N ILE A 168 -14.47 24.18 -13.11
CA ILE A 168 -13.86 22.87 -12.85
C ILE A 168 -13.97 22.55 -11.36
N ARG A 169 -14.46 21.35 -11.04
CA ARG A 169 -14.51 20.85 -9.68
C ARG A 169 -13.14 20.35 -9.25
N GLU A 170 -12.65 20.82 -8.11
CA GLU A 170 -11.35 20.47 -7.57
C GLU A 170 -11.46 19.68 -6.24
N THR A 171 -10.42 18.87 -5.99
CA THR A 171 -10.21 18.20 -4.70
C THR A 171 -9.82 19.21 -3.62
N ILE A 172 -9.73 18.76 -2.37
CA ILE A 172 -9.16 19.55 -1.26
C ILE A 172 -7.68 19.90 -1.45
N TRP A 173 -7.01 19.26 -2.42
CA TRP A 173 -5.61 19.54 -2.81
C TRP A 173 -5.51 20.51 -3.99
N HIS A 174 -6.62 21.12 -4.42
CA HIS A 174 -6.70 22.03 -5.58
C HIS A 174 -6.39 21.35 -6.92
N PHE A 175 -6.66 20.04 -7.03
CA PHE A 175 -6.48 19.26 -8.26
C PHE A 175 -7.83 18.98 -8.92
N PRO A 176 -7.95 19.15 -10.25
CA PRO A 176 -9.17 18.80 -10.98
C PRO A 176 -9.59 17.34 -10.77
N TYR A 177 -10.87 17.11 -10.51
CA TYR A 177 -11.44 15.76 -10.53
C TYR A 177 -11.59 15.25 -11.96
N VAL A 178 -11.14 14.03 -12.20
CA VAL A 178 -11.36 13.31 -13.46
C VAL A 178 -12.84 12.92 -13.58
N ASN A 179 -13.41 13.02 -14.79
CA ASN A 179 -14.83 12.72 -15.00
C ASN A 179 -15.06 11.27 -15.44
N PHE A 180 -15.34 10.39 -14.51
CA PHE A 180 -15.66 8.98 -14.77
C PHE A 180 -17.03 8.74 -15.43
N LYS A 181 -17.87 9.77 -15.61
CA LYS A 181 -19.10 9.66 -16.41
C LYS A 181 -18.82 9.66 -17.91
N SER A 182 -17.64 10.12 -18.33
CA SER A 182 -17.21 10.11 -19.73
C SER A 182 -16.67 8.73 -20.12
N PRO A 183 -17.31 8.00 -21.06
CA PRO A 183 -16.78 6.72 -21.54
C PRO A 183 -15.40 6.86 -22.22
N ARG A 184 -15.12 8.02 -22.84
CA ARG A 184 -13.85 8.29 -23.51
C ARG A 184 -12.72 8.44 -22.49
N VAL A 185 -12.98 9.10 -21.36
CA VAL A 185 -12.04 9.23 -20.26
C VAL A 185 -11.76 7.85 -19.62
N ARG A 186 -12.81 7.08 -19.33
CA ARG A 186 -12.66 5.70 -18.81
C ARG A 186 -11.79 4.86 -19.73
N LYS A 187 -12.08 4.88 -21.04
CA LYS A 187 -11.26 4.16 -22.01
C LYS A 187 -9.79 4.59 -21.99
N TYR A 188 -9.52 5.90 -21.98
CA TYR A 188 -8.16 6.43 -21.92
C TYR A 188 -7.39 5.96 -20.67
N LEU A 189 -8.02 5.97 -19.51
CA LEU A 189 -7.41 5.49 -18.27
C LEU A 189 -7.14 3.97 -18.32
N ILE A 190 -8.06 3.19 -18.87
CA ILE A 190 -7.87 1.74 -19.04
C ILE A 190 -6.77 1.45 -20.07
N ASP A 191 -6.74 2.19 -21.19
CA ASP A 191 -5.67 2.07 -22.18
C ASP A 191 -4.29 2.37 -21.55
N SER A 192 -4.19 3.33 -20.62
CA SER A 192 -2.95 3.58 -19.90
C SER A 192 -2.55 2.41 -18.99
N MET A 193 -3.49 1.74 -18.32
CA MET A 193 -3.19 0.52 -17.55
C MET A 193 -2.65 -0.60 -18.45
N LEU A 194 -3.29 -0.81 -19.62
CA LEU A 194 -2.87 -1.81 -20.60
C LEU A 194 -1.47 -1.50 -21.16
N HIS A 195 -1.17 -0.22 -21.38
CA HIS A 195 0.17 0.22 -21.77
C HIS A 195 1.23 -0.18 -20.73
N TRP A 196 1.01 0.11 -19.46
CA TRP A 196 1.94 -0.26 -18.38
C TRP A 196 2.10 -1.78 -18.22
N ILE A 197 1.00 -2.53 -18.39
CA ILE A 197 1.05 -4.00 -18.42
C ILE A 197 1.92 -4.48 -19.58
N SER A 198 1.82 -3.87 -20.76
CA SER A 198 2.63 -4.25 -21.93
C SER A 198 4.13 -4.01 -21.73
N LEU A 199 4.50 -3.07 -20.84
CA LEU A 199 5.90 -2.81 -20.44
C LEU A 199 6.36 -3.69 -19.27
N GLY A 200 5.51 -4.62 -18.79
CA GLY A 200 5.88 -5.61 -17.77
C GLY A 200 5.36 -5.31 -16.35
N CYS A 201 4.50 -4.31 -16.15
CA CYS A 201 3.90 -4.07 -14.83
C CYS A 201 3.05 -5.26 -14.39
N ASP A 202 3.18 -5.71 -13.12
CA ASP A 202 2.47 -6.87 -12.57
C ASP A 202 1.26 -6.50 -11.71
N GLY A 203 1.12 -5.22 -11.34
CA GLY A 203 0.03 -4.79 -10.49
C GLY A 203 -0.01 -3.28 -10.28
N PHE A 204 -1.08 -2.83 -9.67
CA PHE A 204 -1.33 -1.42 -9.42
C PHE A 204 -1.72 -1.17 -7.97
N ARG A 205 -1.15 -0.12 -7.38
CA ARG A 205 -1.70 0.53 -6.20
C ARG A 205 -2.52 1.72 -6.67
N CYS A 206 -3.74 1.84 -6.20
CA CYS A 206 -4.66 2.88 -6.66
C CYS A 206 -4.81 3.96 -5.60
N ASP A 207 -4.30 5.13 -5.92
CA ASP A 207 -4.33 6.33 -5.08
C ASP A 207 -5.76 6.75 -4.76
N VAL A 208 -6.04 6.93 -3.46
CA VAL A 208 -7.38 7.28 -2.95
C VAL A 208 -8.49 6.47 -3.62
N GLY A 209 -8.24 5.18 -3.86
CA GLY A 209 -9.09 4.33 -4.69
C GLY A 209 -10.53 4.18 -4.19
N ASP A 210 -10.78 4.39 -2.89
CA ASP A 210 -12.12 4.45 -2.30
C ASP A 210 -13.01 5.58 -2.87
N ASN A 211 -12.42 6.62 -3.46
CA ASN A 211 -13.11 7.78 -4.00
C ASN A 211 -13.28 7.73 -5.53
N VAL A 212 -12.64 6.79 -6.20
CA VAL A 212 -12.89 6.48 -7.59
C VAL A 212 -14.08 5.53 -7.69
N PRO A 213 -15.02 5.73 -8.64
CA PRO A 213 -16.21 4.88 -8.76
C PRO A 213 -15.88 3.40 -8.88
N ILE A 214 -16.54 2.56 -8.09
CA ILE A 214 -16.27 1.11 -8.07
C ILE A 214 -16.58 0.43 -9.41
N ASP A 215 -17.59 0.89 -10.12
CA ASP A 215 -17.94 0.37 -11.45
C ASP A 215 -16.83 0.61 -12.49
N PHE A 216 -16.07 1.72 -12.36
CA PHE A 216 -14.86 1.94 -13.15
C PHE A 216 -13.78 0.92 -12.81
N TRP A 217 -13.52 0.66 -11.52
CA TRP A 217 -12.52 -0.32 -11.13
C TRP A 217 -12.89 -1.73 -11.60
N VAL A 218 -14.16 -2.13 -11.49
CA VAL A 218 -14.63 -3.42 -11.99
C VAL A 218 -14.40 -3.54 -13.50
N GLU A 219 -14.75 -2.51 -14.28
CA GLU A 219 -14.50 -2.48 -15.73
C GLU A 219 -13.00 -2.58 -16.04
N ALA A 220 -12.19 -1.74 -15.39
CA ALA A 220 -10.75 -1.65 -15.65
C ALA A 220 -10.04 -2.97 -15.32
N VAL A 221 -10.32 -3.54 -14.15
CA VAL A 221 -9.69 -4.79 -13.70
C VAL A 221 -10.09 -5.95 -14.60
N THR A 222 -11.37 -6.01 -15.03
CA THR A 222 -11.83 -7.05 -15.94
C THR A 222 -11.03 -7.03 -17.24
N LYS A 223 -10.93 -5.86 -17.88
CA LYS A 223 -10.17 -5.70 -19.13
C LYS A 223 -8.68 -5.98 -18.98
N CYS A 224 -8.09 -5.53 -17.89
CA CYS A 224 -6.66 -5.76 -17.62
C CYS A 224 -6.37 -7.25 -17.37
N ARG A 225 -7.26 -7.98 -16.69
CA ARG A 225 -7.09 -9.42 -16.42
C ARG A 225 -7.37 -10.32 -17.63
N GLU A 226 -8.03 -9.82 -18.66
CA GLU A 226 -8.07 -10.49 -19.96
C GLU A 226 -6.67 -10.64 -20.57
N VAL A 227 -5.79 -9.65 -20.35
CA VAL A 227 -4.40 -9.62 -20.85
C VAL A 227 -3.43 -10.22 -19.83
N LYS A 228 -3.59 -9.92 -18.54
CA LYS A 228 -2.71 -10.36 -17.45
C LYS A 228 -3.54 -10.95 -16.31
N LYS A 229 -3.75 -12.25 -16.33
CA LYS A 229 -4.65 -12.97 -15.40
C LYS A 229 -4.22 -12.84 -13.93
N ASP A 230 -2.93 -12.74 -13.66
CA ASP A 230 -2.32 -12.61 -12.34
C ASP A 230 -2.08 -11.15 -11.90
N LEU A 231 -2.74 -10.19 -12.57
CA LEU A 231 -2.67 -8.78 -12.20
C LEU A 231 -3.17 -8.57 -10.77
N VAL A 232 -2.38 -7.85 -9.96
CA VAL A 232 -2.74 -7.48 -8.58
C VAL A 232 -3.22 -6.04 -8.51
N MET A 233 -4.28 -5.82 -7.73
CA MET A 233 -4.84 -4.50 -7.46
C MET A 233 -4.81 -4.22 -5.95
N ILE A 234 -4.13 -3.16 -5.53
CA ILE A 234 -4.07 -2.71 -4.13
C ILE A 234 -4.78 -1.36 -3.99
N ASN A 235 -5.77 -1.30 -3.13
CA ASN A 235 -6.52 -0.08 -2.86
C ASN A 235 -5.86 0.76 -1.75
N GLU A 236 -5.57 2.03 -2.01
CA GLU A 236 -5.38 2.97 -0.92
C GLU A 236 -6.74 3.39 -0.38
N GLY A 237 -7.28 2.60 0.52
CA GLY A 237 -8.59 2.78 1.12
C GLY A 237 -8.86 1.74 2.19
N ILE A 238 -10.07 1.79 2.74
CA ILE A 238 -10.52 0.90 3.81
C ILE A 238 -11.94 0.35 3.58
N LYS A 239 -12.55 0.61 2.41
CA LYS A 239 -13.91 0.16 2.12
C LYS A 239 -13.94 -1.34 1.80
N GLU A 240 -14.77 -2.07 2.52
CA GLU A 240 -14.96 -3.52 2.39
C GLU A 240 -15.42 -3.92 0.98
N GLU A 241 -16.39 -3.18 0.43
CA GLU A 241 -16.98 -3.44 -0.88
C GLU A 241 -15.95 -3.41 -2.04
N TRP A 242 -14.88 -2.60 -1.92
CA TRP A 242 -13.83 -2.52 -2.91
C TRP A 242 -13.00 -3.81 -2.96
N LEU A 243 -12.75 -4.43 -1.79
CA LEU A 243 -12.08 -5.73 -1.69
C LEU A 243 -12.94 -6.88 -2.25
N GLU A 244 -14.25 -6.77 -2.15
CA GLU A 244 -15.15 -7.79 -2.70
C GLU A 244 -15.25 -7.73 -4.23
N LYS A 245 -15.11 -6.55 -4.82
CA LYS A 245 -15.46 -6.31 -6.23
C LYS A 245 -14.29 -6.12 -7.18
N ALA A 246 -13.15 -5.56 -6.71
CA ALA A 246 -12.10 -5.14 -7.64
C ALA A 246 -10.67 -5.25 -7.11
N PHE A 247 -10.44 -5.37 -5.79
CA PHE A 247 -9.11 -5.29 -5.23
C PHE A 247 -8.71 -6.55 -4.48
N ASP A 248 -7.43 -6.91 -4.57
CA ASP A 248 -6.84 -8.06 -3.89
C ASP A 248 -6.40 -7.72 -2.46
N ALA A 249 -6.07 -6.46 -2.22
CA ALA A 249 -5.65 -5.96 -0.92
C ALA A 249 -6.02 -4.49 -0.75
N CYS A 250 -6.06 -4.05 0.51
CA CYS A 250 -6.15 -2.63 0.84
C CYS A 250 -5.15 -2.24 1.93
N TYR A 251 -5.01 -0.95 2.20
CA TYR A 251 -4.14 -0.46 3.24
C TYR A 251 -4.68 -0.79 4.63
N ALA A 252 -3.80 -1.24 5.51
CA ALA A 252 -4.10 -1.42 6.93
C ALA A 252 -4.02 -0.10 7.70
N TRP A 253 -4.61 0.99 7.18
CA TRP A 253 -4.51 2.32 7.76
C TRP A 253 -4.82 2.34 9.27
N PRO A 254 -5.94 1.75 9.75
CA PRO A 254 -6.25 1.76 11.18
C PRO A 254 -5.15 1.13 12.03
N TYR A 255 -4.64 -0.02 11.62
CA TYR A 255 -3.57 -0.72 12.32
C TYR A 255 -2.23 0.03 12.23
N SER A 256 -1.78 0.37 11.02
CA SER A 256 -0.46 0.99 10.81
C SER A 256 -0.37 2.35 11.50
N PHE A 257 -1.42 3.16 11.48
CA PHE A 257 -1.45 4.43 12.20
C PHE A 257 -1.50 4.23 13.71
N THR A 258 -2.24 3.23 14.23
CA THR A 258 -2.24 2.92 15.66
C THR A 258 -0.84 2.54 16.14
N ILE A 259 -0.20 1.55 15.51
CA ILE A 259 1.15 1.13 15.90
C ILE A 259 2.14 2.29 15.80
N ARG A 260 2.11 3.03 14.69
CA ARG A 260 2.99 4.18 14.49
C ARG A 260 2.76 5.28 15.54
N HIS A 261 1.51 5.58 15.87
CA HIS A 261 1.19 6.61 16.88
C HIS A 261 1.77 6.27 18.24
N PHE A 262 1.66 5.03 18.70
CA PHE A 262 2.16 4.63 20.00
C PHE A 262 3.69 4.46 20.04
N ILE A 263 4.30 4.09 18.94
CA ILE A 263 5.77 4.08 18.80
C ILE A 263 6.33 5.52 18.68
N GLN A 264 5.67 6.37 17.88
CA GLN A 264 6.11 7.74 17.56
C GLN A 264 4.95 8.75 17.71
N PRO A 265 4.56 9.14 18.94
CA PRO A 265 3.33 9.92 19.18
C PRO A 265 3.22 11.24 18.43
N LYS A 266 4.34 11.92 18.18
CA LYS A 266 4.34 13.25 17.54
C LYS A 266 3.84 13.22 16.08
N ASN A 267 3.93 12.09 15.39
CA ASN A 267 3.70 11.97 13.95
C ASN A 267 2.61 10.93 13.60
N GLY A 268 1.95 10.36 14.59
CA GLY A 268 0.86 9.40 14.38
C GLY A 268 -0.48 10.08 14.18
N LYS A 269 -1.31 9.53 13.28
CA LYS A 269 -2.74 9.87 13.18
C LYS A 269 -3.53 8.82 13.95
N MET A 270 -4.60 9.27 14.61
CA MET A 270 -5.52 8.37 15.31
C MET A 270 -6.82 8.25 14.50
N TYR A 271 -7.38 7.05 14.46
CA TYR A 271 -8.67 6.78 13.81
C TYR A 271 -9.86 7.10 14.71
N ILE A 272 -9.67 7.00 16.01
CA ILE A 272 -10.68 7.40 17.01
C ILE A 272 -10.07 8.44 17.97
N LYS A 273 -10.91 9.24 18.59
CA LYS A 273 -10.49 10.23 19.59
C LYS A 273 -10.18 9.55 20.94
N SER A 274 -9.16 8.73 20.98
CA SER A 274 -8.68 8.10 22.20
C SER A 274 -7.16 7.98 22.17
N GLU A 275 -6.50 8.36 23.23
CA GLU A 275 -5.05 8.21 23.45
C GLU A 275 -4.72 6.84 24.09
N LYS A 276 -5.70 5.97 24.27
CA LYS A 276 -5.50 4.64 24.86
C LYS A 276 -5.31 3.59 23.77
N ILE A 277 -4.24 2.83 23.90
CA ILE A 277 -3.86 1.84 22.89
C ILE A 277 -4.87 0.69 22.79
N ASP A 278 -5.43 0.22 23.91
CA ASP A 278 -6.42 -0.84 23.93
C ASP A 278 -7.73 -0.43 23.22
N GLU A 279 -8.15 0.83 23.35
CA GLU A 279 -9.30 1.37 22.61
C GLU A 279 -9.02 1.48 21.11
N GLN A 280 -7.82 1.96 20.71
CA GLN A 280 -7.41 2.00 19.32
C GLN A 280 -7.32 0.58 18.72
N MET A 281 -6.73 -0.37 19.44
CA MET A 281 -6.65 -1.77 18.99
C MET A 281 -8.02 -2.44 18.94
N ALA A 282 -8.96 -2.10 19.83
CA ALA A 282 -10.35 -2.55 19.73
C ALA A 282 -11.01 -2.05 18.42
N TYR A 283 -10.76 -0.80 18.02
CA TYR A 283 -11.23 -0.29 16.74
C TYR A 283 -10.62 -1.07 15.57
N VAL A 284 -9.30 -1.34 15.59
CA VAL A 284 -8.62 -2.15 14.57
C VAL A 284 -9.28 -3.52 14.43
N ARG A 285 -9.45 -4.24 15.53
CA ARG A 285 -10.10 -5.57 15.55
C ARG A 285 -11.53 -5.54 15.02
N ASN A 286 -12.29 -4.51 15.38
CA ASN A 286 -13.68 -4.35 14.91
C ASN A 286 -13.75 -4.02 13.41
N TYR A 287 -12.79 -3.26 12.89
CA TYR A 287 -12.65 -3.02 11.47
C TYR A 287 -12.31 -4.32 10.72
N GLU A 288 -11.28 -5.05 11.18
CA GLU A 288 -10.84 -6.29 10.54
C GLU A 288 -11.91 -7.38 10.50
N LYS A 289 -12.78 -7.46 11.51
CA LYS A 289 -13.92 -8.41 11.55
C LYS A 289 -14.95 -8.17 10.44
N LYS A 290 -15.05 -6.98 9.90
CA LYS A 290 -16.00 -6.63 8.82
C LYS A 290 -15.46 -6.98 7.44
N LEU A 291 -14.15 -7.13 7.30
CA LEU A 291 -13.54 -7.41 6.03
C LEU A 291 -13.89 -8.80 5.51
N PRO A 292 -13.89 -9.01 4.18
CA PRO A 292 -14.01 -10.33 3.59
C PRO A 292 -12.99 -11.31 4.20
N LYS A 293 -13.40 -12.55 4.41
CA LYS A 293 -12.59 -13.57 5.12
C LYS A 293 -11.16 -13.72 4.56
N ASN A 294 -11.01 -13.55 3.26
CA ASN A 294 -9.72 -13.69 2.56
C ASN A 294 -9.03 -12.33 2.29
N ALA A 295 -9.55 -11.23 2.81
CA ALA A 295 -8.96 -9.91 2.63
C ALA A 295 -7.51 -9.87 3.11
N LEU A 296 -6.65 -9.25 2.32
CA LEU A 296 -5.27 -8.97 2.67
C LEU A 296 -5.11 -7.47 2.96
N LEU A 297 -4.45 -7.17 4.07
CA LEU A 297 -4.17 -5.82 4.50
C LEU A 297 -2.68 -5.52 4.33
N MET A 298 -2.33 -4.46 3.61
CA MET A 298 -0.95 -3.99 3.49
C MET A 298 -0.56 -3.16 4.70
N THR A 299 0.42 -3.64 5.46
CA THR A 299 0.92 -3.02 6.69
C THR A 299 2.25 -2.35 6.47
N PHE A 300 2.53 -1.27 7.19
CA PHE A 300 3.79 -0.54 7.09
C PHE A 300 4.12 0.18 8.42
N MET A 301 5.40 0.43 8.64
CA MET A 301 5.88 1.37 9.66
C MET A 301 5.98 2.77 9.07
N ASP A 302 6.65 2.90 7.93
CA ASP A 302 6.66 4.09 7.08
C ASP A 302 6.15 3.75 5.68
N ASN A 303 5.61 4.76 5.02
CA ASN A 303 5.37 4.82 3.59
C ASN A 303 5.71 6.23 3.08
N HIS A 304 5.51 6.47 1.80
CA HIS A 304 5.77 7.75 1.17
C HIS A 304 5.00 8.93 1.76
N ASP A 305 3.83 8.71 2.39
CA ASP A 305 3.04 9.76 3.04
C ASP A 305 3.49 10.04 4.48
N THR A 306 3.87 8.99 5.20
CA THR A 306 4.22 9.11 6.62
C THR A 306 5.66 9.54 6.84
N ALA A 307 6.56 9.28 5.91
CA ALA A 307 8.00 9.56 6.00
C ALA A 307 8.47 10.78 5.18
N ALA A 308 7.57 11.44 4.45
CA ALA A 308 7.91 12.51 3.52
C ALA A 308 7.93 13.92 4.17
N ASP A 309 8.17 14.94 3.30
CA ASP A 309 8.08 16.38 3.56
C ASP A 309 9.19 16.99 4.39
N ASP A 310 10.42 16.49 4.24
CA ASP A 310 11.62 17.06 4.86
C ASP A 310 11.60 17.16 6.39
N GLY A 311 10.56 16.60 7.02
CA GLY A 311 10.42 16.59 8.47
C GLY A 311 11.15 15.43 9.14
N ASP A 312 11.05 15.39 10.46
CA ASP A 312 11.50 14.26 11.28
C ASP A 312 10.41 13.18 11.37
N ASN A 313 9.70 12.93 10.25
CA ASN A 313 8.54 12.05 10.22
C ASN A 313 8.94 10.58 10.12
N ARG A 314 10.12 10.31 9.58
CA ARG A 314 10.64 8.94 9.47
C ARG A 314 10.95 8.42 10.88
N PHE A 315 10.43 7.22 11.23
CA PHE A 315 10.56 6.73 12.61
C PHE A 315 12.01 6.43 13.00
N ASP A 316 12.86 5.89 12.10
CA ASP A 316 14.29 5.63 12.37
C ASP A 316 15.11 6.90 12.65
N ARG A 317 14.54 8.07 12.36
CA ARG A 317 15.21 9.34 12.58
C ARG A 317 15.09 9.83 14.03
N THR A 318 14.02 9.45 14.70
CA THR A 318 13.67 9.99 16.04
C THR A 318 13.62 8.93 17.12
N LEU A 319 13.76 7.68 16.76
CA LEU A 319 13.65 6.54 17.66
C LEU A 319 14.86 5.62 17.53
N PRO A 320 15.18 4.85 18.58
CA PRO A 320 16.20 3.80 18.48
C PRO A 320 15.77 2.73 17.48
N VAL A 321 16.74 2.06 16.87
CA VAL A 321 16.50 1.03 15.84
C VAL A 321 15.61 -0.12 16.35
N GLU A 322 15.68 -0.42 17.65
CA GLU A 322 14.87 -1.45 18.31
C GLU A 322 13.38 -1.15 18.25
N ALA A 323 12.98 0.13 18.31
CA ALA A 323 11.57 0.51 18.19
C ALA A 323 10.99 0.16 16.82
N GLY A 324 11.75 0.42 15.75
CA GLY A 324 11.38 -0.01 14.41
C GLY A 324 11.40 -1.53 14.27
N ASN A 325 12.37 -2.22 14.90
CA ASN A 325 12.46 -3.69 14.86
C ASN A 325 11.20 -4.35 15.45
N ALA A 326 10.71 -3.88 16.60
CA ALA A 326 9.47 -4.37 17.20
C ALA A 326 8.26 -4.19 16.24
N GLY A 327 8.16 -3.02 15.59
CA GLY A 327 7.11 -2.77 14.60
C GLY A 327 7.20 -3.66 13.36
N PHE A 328 8.41 -3.94 12.85
CA PHE A 328 8.59 -4.85 11.72
C PHE A 328 8.24 -6.30 12.06
N VAL A 329 8.58 -6.78 13.25
CA VAL A 329 8.17 -8.12 13.72
C VAL A 329 6.65 -8.25 13.67
N LEU A 330 5.92 -7.28 14.20
CA LEU A 330 4.45 -7.26 14.15
C LEU A 330 3.94 -7.23 12.71
N ASN A 331 4.49 -6.35 11.85
CA ASN A 331 4.01 -6.18 10.48
C ASN A 331 4.25 -7.40 9.58
N PHE A 332 5.41 -8.06 9.72
CA PHE A 332 5.75 -9.20 8.89
C PHE A 332 5.02 -10.49 9.31
N LEU A 333 4.81 -10.68 10.59
CA LEU A 333 4.30 -11.95 11.11
C LEU A 333 2.78 -11.97 11.33
N ARG A 334 2.12 -10.82 11.31
CA ARG A 334 0.65 -10.79 11.25
C ARG A 334 0.12 -11.23 9.88
N ARG A 335 -1.18 -11.51 9.81
CA ARG A 335 -1.88 -11.74 8.55
C ARG A 335 -1.96 -10.44 7.74
N GLY A 336 -1.57 -10.46 6.48
CA GLY A 336 -1.56 -9.31 5.58
C GLY A 336 -0.29 -9.28 4.72
N ILE A 337 0.07 -8.14 4.17
CA ILE A 337 1.23 -7.95 3.29
C ILE A 337 2.12 -6.86 3.90
N PRO A 338 3.32 -7.18 4.39
CA PRO A 338 4.22 -6.16 4.92
C PRO A 338 4.82 -5.33 3.80
N LEU A 339 4.88 -4.01 4.03
CA LEU A 339 5.57 -3.05 3.18
C LEU A 339 6.76 -2.47 3.92
N VAL A 340 7.91 -2.46 3.26
CA VAL A 340 9.15 -1.79 3.65
C VAL A 340 9.32 -0.56 2.76
N PHE A 341 9.38 0.61 3.35
CA PHE A 341 9.62 1.86 2.62
C PHE A 341 11.12 2.05 2.36
N ASN A 342 11.50 2.64 1.24
CA ASN A 342 12.90 2.74 0.79
C ASN A 342 13.85 3.21 1.89
N GLY A 343 14.85 2.39 2.21
CA GLY A 343 15.85 2.59 3.26
C GLY A 343 15.44 2.12 4.66
N ASN A 344 14.18 1.72 4.90
CA ASN A 344 13.79 1.19 6.22
C ASN A 344 14.53 -0.11 6.56
N GLU A 345 14.88 -0.92 5.55
CA GLU A 345 15.61 -2.18 5.74
C GLU A 345 17.05 -1.99 6.24
N ILE A 346 17.56 -0.78 6.11
CA ILE A 346 18.90 -0.40 6.62
C ILE A 346 18.82 0.67 7.71
N ALA A 347 17.66 0.86 8.31
CA ALA A 347 17.40 1.89 9.32
C ALA A 347 17.85 3.29 8.86
N ASP A 348 17.57 3.66 7.60
CA ASP A 348 17.95 4.95 7.03
C ASP A 348 17.24 6.10 7.74
N THR A 349 18.01 7.16 8.04
CA THR A 349 17.56 8.36 8.74
C THR A 349 17.46 9.59 7.84
N SER A 350 17.60 9.42 6.52
CA SER A 350 17.54 10.53 5.57
C SER A 350 16.17 11.17 5.53
N ARG A 351 16.12 12.47 5.29
CA ARG A 351 14.88 13.19 5.03
C ARG A 351 14.46 12.99 3.59
N ASN A 352 13.20 12.69 3.36
CA ASN A 352 12.63 12.53 2.03
C ASN A 352 11.74 13.73 1.69
N SER A 353 11.66 14.07 0.40
CA SER A 353 10.74 15.06 -0.11
C SER A 353 10.24 14.67 -1.50
N PHE A 354 8.92 14.75 -1.72
CA PHE A 354 8.36 14.62 -3.07
C PHE A 354 8.57 15.86 -3.93
N PHE A 355 8.73 17.01 -3.29
CA PHE A 355 8.60 18.31 -3.93
C PHE A 355 9.95 18.93 -4.27
N ALA A 356 11.03 18.43 -3.64
CA ALA A 356 12.36 18.90 -3.96
C ALA A 356 12.76 18.46 -5.36
N PRO A 357 13.28 19.37 -6.22
CA PRO A 357 13.92 18.99 -7.47
C PRO A 357 15.07 18.00 -7.27
N VAL A 358 15.32 17.11 -8.25
CA VAL A 358 16.36 16.05 -8.13
C VAL A 358 17.73 16.63 -7.77
N GLU A 359 18.12 17.71 -8.36
CA GLU A 359 19.39 18.38 -8.05
C GLU A 359 19.47 18.90 -6.61
N HIS A 360 18.35 19.31 -6.01
CA HIS A 360 18.29 19.71 -4.60
C HIS A 360 18.33 18.49 -3.67
N ILE A 361 17.68 17.39 -4.07
CA ILE A 361 17.69 16.13 -3.31
C ILE A 361 19.12 15.62 -3.16
N ALA A 362 19.84 15.53 -4.27
CA ALA A 362 21.21 15.05 -4.27
C ALA A 362 22.16 15.93 -3.44
N ARG A 363 22.05 17.27 -3.55
CA ARG A 363 22.88 18.23 -2.80
C ARG A 363 22.58 18.23 -1.30
N ALA A 364 21.33 18.04 -0.92
CA ALA A 364 20.90 18.08 0.47
C ALA A 364 20.97 16.72 1.18
N ALA A 365 21.56 15.71 0.55
CA ALA A 365 21.60 14.32 1.06
C ALA A 365 20.20 13.78 1.46
N LYS A 366 19.21 14.03 0.62
CA LYS A 366 17.81 13.59 0.84
C LYS A 366 17.46 12.28 0.14
N THR A 367 18.47 11.61 -0.37
CA THR A 367 18.39 10.23 -0.86
C THR A 367 18.64 9.28 0.30
N VAL A 368 18.25 8.02 0.11
CA VAL A 368 18.65 6.95 1.04
C VAL A 368 20.17 6.97 1.25
N ASP A 369 20.61 6.97 2.51
CA ASP A 369 22.01 6.83 2.85
C ASP A 369 22.44 5.37 2.80
N TRP A 370 22.81 4.92 1.60
CA TRP A 370 23.22 3.54 1.37
C TRP A 370 24.49 3.12 2.13
N ALA A 371 25.27 4.05 2.69
CA ALA A 371 26.39 3.71 3.54
C ALA A 371 25.96 3.02 4.84
N ARG A 372 24.70 3.14 5.23
CA ARG A 372 24.15 2.45 6.42
C ARG A 372 24.14 0.93 6.29
N ILE A 373 24.22 0.38 5.10
CA ILE A 373 24.36 -1.08 4.87
C ILE A 373 25.54 -1.66 5.66
N VAL A 374 26.63 -0.91 5.84
CA VAL A 374 27.84 -1.36 6.54
C VAL A 374 27.90 -0.85 7.99
N GLN A 375 26.92 -0.08 8.44
CA GLN A 375 26.83 0.41 9.83
C GLN A 375 26.11 -0.62 10.72
N PRO A 376 26.42 -0.72 12.02
CA PRO A 376 25.85 -1.73 12.91
C PRO A 376 24.31 -1.75 12.95
N GLU A 377 23.67 -0.59 13.04
CA GLU A 377 22.21 -0.47 13.08
C GLU A 377 21.57 -0.91 11.74
N GLY A 378 22.19 -0.52 10.63
CA GLY A 378 21.72 -0.92 9.31
C GLY A 378 21.86 -2.44 9.08
N GLN A 379 22.97 -3.03 9.48
CA GLN A 379 23.19 -4.48 9.41
C GLN A 379 22.20 -5.24 10.29
N MET A 380 22.01 -4.80 11.53
CA MET A 380 21.05 -5.39 12.47
C MET A 380 19.64 -5.40 11.87
N ARG A 381 19.18 -4.29 11.31
CA ARG A 381 17.86 -4.17 10.70
C ARG A 381 17.75 -5.03 9.46
N LEU A 382 18.74 -5.02 8.57
CA LEU A 382 18.74 -5.80 7.34
C LEU A 382 18.69 -7.30 7.63
N GLU A 383 19.45 -7.77 8.61
CA GLU A 383 19.40 -9.16 9.06
C GLU A 383 18.02 -9.55 9.60
N LEU A 384 17.41 -8.69 10.42
CA LEU A 384 16.05 -8.91 10.92
C LEU A 384 15.05 -9.00 9.76
N ILE A 385 15.06 -8.04 8.83
CA ILE A 385 14.14 -8.02 7.68
C ILE A 385 14.30 -9.29 6.83
N ARG A 386 15.53 -9.72 6.56
CA ARG A 386 15.79 -11.00 5.85
C ARG A 386 15.17 -12.20 6.57
N LYS A 387 15.35 -12.29 7.89
CA LYS A 387 14.76 -13.37 8.72
C LYS A 387 13.23 -13.33 8.66
N LEU A 388 12.64 -12.18 8.85
CA LEU A 388 11.18 -12.01 8.83
C LEU A 388 10.59 -12.34 7.46
N ALA A 389 11.22 -11.86 6.38
CA ALA A 389 10.80 -12.16 5.01
C ALA A 389 10.91 -13.65 4.69
N LYS A 390 11.97 -14.32 5.19
CA LYS A 390 12.14 -15.76 5.05
C LYS A 390 11.06 -16.53 5.80
N MET A 391 10.83 -16.22 7.09
CA MET A 391 9.77 -16.85 7.89
C MET A 391 8.42 -16.71 7.19
N ARG A 392 8.08 -15.51 6.74
CA ARG A 392 6.81 -15.27 6.04
C ARG A 392 6.69 -16.07 4.75
N ARG A 393 7.74 -16.19 3.94
CA ARG A 393 7.71 -16.86 2.64
C ARG A 393 7.67 -18.38 2.75
N GLU A 394 8.36 -18.95 3.75
CA GLU A 394 8.64 -20.39 3.86
C GLU A 394 7.77 -21.10 4.90
N ASP A 395 7.27 -20.41 5.90
CA ASP A 395 6.49 -21.00 6.98
C ASP A 395 5.00 -20.68 6.82
N GLU A 396 4.21 -21.74 6.58
CA GLU A 396 2.76 -21.66 6.34
C GLU A 396 2.02 -20.95 7.47
N VAL A 397 2.47 -21.12 8.70
CA VAL A 397 1.84 -20.47 9.85
C VAL A 397 1.79 -18.94 9.70
N PHE A 398 2.74 -18.34 8.99
CA PHE A 398 2.79 -16.89 8.78
C PHE A 398 2.15 -16.43 7.47
N TYR A 399 2.23 -17.19 6.38
CA TYR A 399 1.66 -16.73 5.12
C TYR A 399 0.20 -17.11 4.91
N ASP A 400 -0.29 -18.23 5.45
CA ASP A 400 -1.69 -18.69 5.28
C ASP A 400 -2.41 -19.03 6.59
N GLY A 401 -1.70 -19.16 7.71
CA GLY A 401 -2.27 -19.48 9.01
C GLY A 401 -3.32 -18.46 9.47
N SER A 402 -4.23 -18.91 10.32
CA SER A 402 -5.19 -18.04 11.01
C SER A 402 -4.47 -17.09 11.98
N MET A 403 -5.16 -16.04 12.42
CA MET A 403 -4.63 -15.08 13.39
C MET A 403 -5.67 -14.77 14.46
N GLN A 404 -5.27 -14.86 15.71
CA GLN A 404 -6.07 -14.47 16.85
C GLN A 404 -5.32 -13.41 17.67
N TRP A 405 -5.93 -12.25 17.84
CA TRP A 405 -5.41 -11.19 18.72
C TRP A 405 -5.49 -11.61 20.18
N ILE A 406 -4.45 -11.27 20.96
CA ILE A 406 -4.41 -11.32 22.40
C ILE A 406 -4.56 -9.90 22.93
N THR A 407 -5.45 -9.71 23.90
CA THR A 407 -5.76 -8.36 24.42
C THR A 407 -5.04 -8.04 25.73
N GLU A 408 -4.55 -9.08 26.41
CA GLU A 408 -3.73 -8.94 27.61
C GLU A 408 -2.43 -8.20 27.30
N GLY A 409 -2.08 -7.23 28.12
CA GLY A 409 -0.89 -6.42 27.97
C GLY A 409 -1.02 -5.21 27.01
N GLU A 410 -2.15 -5.05 26.30
CA GLU A 410 -2.33 -3.90 25.39
C GLU A 410 -2.21 -2.55 26.14
N LYS A 411 -2.80 -2.41 27.32
CA LYS A 411 -2.73 -1.17 28.11
C LYS A 411 -1.30 -0.78 28.50
N GLU A 412 -0.46 -1.77 28.64
CA GLU A 412 0.95 -1.64 28.98
C GLU A 412 1.84 -1.43 27.75
N GLY A 413 1.25 -1.51 26.53
CA GLY A 413 1.97 -1.33 25.26
C GLY A 413 2.46 -2.63 24.65
N ILE A 414 1.89 -3.78 25.01
CA ILE A 414 2.18 -5.05 24.34
C ILE A 414 1.14 -5.30 23.26
N ILE A 415 1.60 -5.49 22.03
CA ILE A 415 0.77 -5.96 20.93
C ILE A 415 1.13 -7.41 20.67
N SER A 416 0.12 -8.29 20.74
CA SER A 416 0.34 -9.72 20.60
C SER A 416 -0.79 -10.47 19.90
N PHE A 417 -0.43 -11.56 19.26
CA PHE A 417 -1.36 -12.45 18.55
C PHE A 417 -0.79 -13.85 18.43
N ILE A 418 -1.67 -14.83 18.23
CA ILE A 418 -1.33 -16.19 17.84
C ILE A 418 -1.53 -16.36 16.34
N ARG A 419 -0.58 -17.01 15.69
CA ARG A 419 -0.71 -17.58 14.35
C ARG A 419 -0.87 -19.07 14.47
N GLU A 420 -1.76 -19.67 13.64
CA GLU A 420 -2.07 -21.09 13.74
C GLU A 420 -2.27 -21.70 12.34
N SER A 421 -1.60 -22.84 12.09
CA SER A 421 -1.79 -23.66 10.90
C SER A 421 -1.58 -25.13 11.25
N GLY A 422 -2.58 -25.97 11.00
CA GLY A 422 -2.58 -27.37 11.42
C GLY A 422 -2.44 -27.50 12.94
N ASN A 423 -1.43 -28.22 13.39
CA ASN A 423 -1.13 -28.43 14.82
C ASN A 423 -0.12 -27.42 15.37
N ARG A 424 0.35 -26.46 14.54
CA ARG A 424 1.34 -25.47 14.95
C ARG A 424 0.67 -24.20 15.41
N ARG A 425 1.11 -23.70 16.55
CA ARG A 425 0.68 -22.43 17.14
C ARG A 425 1.92 -21.60 17.48
N VAL A 426 1.95 -20.36 17.04
CA VAL A 426 3.07 -19.46 17.28
C VAL A 426 2.56 -18.15 17.89
N LEU A 427 3.05 -17.83 19.06
CA LEU A 427 2.87 -16.54 19.72
C LEU A 427 3.83 -15.53 19.12
N VAL A 428 3.29 -14.37 18.73
CA VAL A 428 4.05 -13.17 18.40
C VAL A 428 3.66 -12.09 19.39
N ALA A 429 4.63 -11.56 20.14
CA ALA A 429 4.41 -10.46 21.07
C ALA A 429 5.52 -9.44 20.98
N ALA A 430 5.17 -8.15 20.97
CA ALA A 430 6.11 -7.05 20.97
C ALA A 430 5.67 -5.94 21.91
N ASN A 431 6.61 -5.44 22.68
CA ASN A 431 6.48 -4.24 23.49
C ASN A 431 6.76 -3.01 22.59
N ILE A 432 5.76 -2.19 22.35
CA ILE A 432 5.89 -0.96 21.57
C ILE A 432 6.09 0.28 22.44
N SER A 433 6.65 0.10 23.63
CA SER A 433 6.97 1.17 24.59
C SER A 433 8.44 1.16 25.02
N SER A 434 8.90 2.27 25.59
CA SER A 434 10.24 2.39 26.16
C SER A 434 10.38 1.87 27.59
N LYS A 435 9.35 1.16 28.10
CA LYS A 435 9.34 0.60 29.47
C LYS A 435 9.49 -0.91 29.41
N MET A 436 9.98 -1.49 30.49
CA MET A 436 9.92 -2.94 30.69
C MET A 436 8.48 -3.33 31.08
N VAL A 437 7.94 -4.39 30.48
CA VAL A 437 6.60 -4.88 30.73
C VAL A 437 6.63 -6.39 30.94
N GLU A 438 5.86 -6.88 31.90
CA GLU A 438 5.60 -8.31 32.10
C GLU A 438 4.31 -8.70 31.39
N PHE A 439 4.34 -9.85 30.73
CA PHE A 439 3.27 -10.35 29.91
C PHE A 439 2.99 -11.82 30.22
N SER A 440 1.79 -12.08 30.71
CA SER A 440 1.28 -13.44 31.00
C SER A 440 -0.08 -13.59 30.32
N PRO A 441 -0.11 -14.07 29.07
CA PRO A 441 -1.39 -14.26 28.38
C PRO A 441 -2.19 -15.37 29.05
N LYS A 442 -3.50 -15.11 29.25
CA LYS A 442 -4.41 -16.11 29.84
C LYS A 442 -4.57 -17.29 28.90
N ASP A 443 -4.73 -18.47 29.50
CA ASP A 443 -4.98 -19.72 28.78
C ASP A 443 -3.94 -20.12 27.72
N ILE A 444 -2.73 -19.52 27.79
CA ILE A 444 -1.62 -19.81 26.90
C ILE A 444 -0.42 -20.26 27.75
N ALA A 445 -0.10 -21.54 27.67
CA ALA A 445 1.10 -22.07 28.30
C ALA A 445 2.33 -21.64 27.50
N ILE A 446 3.22 -20.85 28.12
CA ILE A 446 4.49 -20.45 27.52
C ILE A 446 5.55 -21.52 27.83
N PRO A 447 6.11 -22.21 26.83
CA PRO A 447 7.14 -23.20 27.08
C PRO A 447 8.40 -22.55 27.66
N SER A 448 8.83 -23.00 28.83
CA SER A 448 10.06 -22.49 29.48
C SER A 448 11.33 -23.05 28.84
N ALA A 449 11.29 -24.29 28.36
CA ALA A 449 12.44 -25.02 27.88
C ALA A 449 12.73 -24.87 26.38
N THR A 450 11.77 -24.34 25.57
CA THR A 450 11.94 -24.22 24.12
C THR A 450 12.49 -22.83 23.80
N ASP A 451 13.52 -22.77 22.97
CA ASP A 451 14.08 -21.51 22.48
C ASP A 451 13.04 -20.77 21.62
N ALA A 452 13.05 -19.45 21.71
CA ALA A 452 12.24 -18.62 20.82
C ALA A 452 12.75 -18.71 19.37
N MET A 453 11.85 -18.75 18.42
CA MET A 453 12.19 -18.67 16.99
C MET A 453 12.90 -17.35 16.65
N LEU A 454 12.52 -16.28 17.35
CA LEU A 454 13.10 -14.94 17.23
C LEU A 454 12.81 -14.18 18.53
N SER A 455 13.82 -13.46 19.08
CA SER A 455 13.63 -12.62 20.25
C SER A 455 14.68 -11.52 20.34
N GLN A 456 14.29 -10.42 20.98
CA GLN A 456 15.17 -9.31 21.35
C GLN A 456 14.65 -8.69 22.64
N ASN A 457 15.50 -8.40 23.61
CA ASN A 457 15.13 -7.83 24.91
C ASN A 457 13.96 -8.57 25.57
N ALA A 458 13.97 -9.91 25.51
CA ALA A 458 12.91 -10.76 26.03
C ALA A 458 13.49 -11.88 26.90
N THR A 459 12.88 -12.15 28.03
CA THR A 459 13.17 -13.29 28.89
C THR A 459 11.90 -14.02 29.25
N LYS A 460 12.01 -15.33 29.48
CA LYS A 460 10.89 -16.20 29.92
C LYS A 460 11.19 -16.70 31.32
N ARG A 461 10.22 -16.60 32.21
CA ARG A 461 10.34 -17.15 33.55
C ARG A 461 8.94 -17.54 34.09
N ASP A 462 8.80 -18.77 34.52
CA ASP A 462 7.61 -19.29 35.21
C ASP A 462 6.28 -18.99 34.49
N GLY A 463 6.24 -19.19 33.16
CA GLY A 463 5.06 -18.91 32.32
C GLY A 463 4.82 -17.44 32.00
N THR A 464 5.70 -16.55 32.48
CA THR A 464 5.66 -15.11 32.21
C THR A 464 6.76 -14.74 31.20
N ILE A 465 6.45 -13.82 30.29
CA ILE A 465 7.40 -13.20 29.38
C ILE A 465 7.68 -11.79 29.89
N GLN A 466 8.93 -11.46 30.15
CA GLN A 466 9.36 -10.11 30.42
C GLN A 466 9.94 -9.51 29.14
N LEU A 467 9.32 -8.42 28.67
CA LEU A 467 9.77 -7.67 27.50
C LEU A 467 10.35 -6.33 27.92
N GLY A 468 11.66 -6.15 27.70
CA GLY A 468 12.33 -4.87 27.87
C GLY A 468 11.83 -3.82 26.89
N PRO A 469 12.37 -2.59 26.93
CA PRO A 469 12.04 -1.55 25.95
C PRO A 469 12.17 -2.07 24.53
N TRP A 470 11.09 -1.91 23.74
CA TRP A 470 11.02 -2.37 22.33
C TRP A 470 11.33 -3.86 22.13
N GLY A 471 11.20 -4.65 23.20
CA GLY A 471 11.46 -6.09 23.15
C GLY A 471 10.38 -6.84 22.41
N TYR A 472 10.75 -7.96 21.80
CA TYR A 472 9.79 -8.85 21.14
C TYR A 472 10.17 -10.32 21.29
N ILE A 473 9.19 -11.19 21.13
CA ILE A 473 9.38 -12.63 21.11
C ILE A 473 8.43 -13.28 20.08
N VAL A 474 8.96 -14.25 19.36
CA VAL A 474 8.22 -15.16 18.49
C VAL A 474 8.45 -16.57 19.01
N GLN A 475 7.41 -17.18 19.58
CA GLN A 475 7.53 -18.42 20.34
C GLN A 475 6.55 -19.47 19.82
N GLU A 476 7.04 -20.65 19.46
CA GLU A 476 6.19 -21.82 19.22
C GLU A 476 5.61 -22.31 20.55
N LEU A 477 4.28 -22.59 20.55
CA LEU A 477 3.50 -22.95 21.76
C LEU A 477 3.31 -24.46 21.87
#